data_b9df91116492294f1c9ca4ec4b8c38fe
#
_entry.id   b9df91116492294f1c9ca4ec4b8c38fe
#
_cell.length_a   1.000
_cell.length_b   1.000
_cell.length_c   1.000
_cell.angle_alpha   90.00
_cell.angle_beta   90.00
_cell.angle_gamma   90.00
#
_symmetry.space_group_name_H-M   'P 1'
#
loop_
_entity.id
_entity.type
_entity.pdbx_description
1 polymer ?
#
loop_
_entity_poly.entity_id
_entity_poly.type
_entity_poly.pdbx_seq_one_letter_code
_entity_poly.pdbx_strand_id
1 'polypeptide(L)'
;ELISAKVAARNAGKILMKYYQSDKNEVKMKGVDNPVTIADNEADQYLCNFLMGEFPNDGWLSEETVDTEERLNRDRVWIVDPLDGTKEFIEGIPHFAVSIGFVYKGEPVVGVIYNPVTDEMFSSQKGKGVYLNGNKVIVSQKNHLIDSSITVSRSEFKRNEWEPFSNDFKSINPIGSVAYKLALVSAGEYEIFATIAPKNEWDICAGDCLISEAGGVFKTINDKKIIYNQKKTLVTDTI
;
A
#
# COMPACT_ATOMS: atom_id res chain seq x y z
N GLU A 1 -15.65 3.23 9.42
CA GLU A 1 -14.28 2.88 9.13
C GLU A 1 -13.70 3.74 7.98
N LEU A 2 -14.33 3.83 6.80
CA LEU A 2 -13.79 4.57 5.65
C LEU A 2 -13.51 6.06 5.96
N ILE A 3 -14.44 6.74 6.64
CA ILE A 3 -14.26 8.15 7.00
C ILE A 3 -13.06 8.30 7.93
N SER A 4 -12.97 7.47 8.97
CA SER A 4 -11.88 7.48 9.94
C SER A 4 -10.53 7.18 9.27
N ALA A 5 -10.47 6.18 8.39
CA ALA A 5 -9.27 5.85 7.62
C ALA A 5 -8.79 7.04 6.76
N LYS A 6 -9.69 7.75 6.08
CA LYS A 6 -9.34 8.94 5.28
C LYS A 6 -8.81 10.09 6.13
N VAL A 7 -9.43 10.33 7.29
CA VAL A 7 -8.97 11.35 8.24
C VAL A 7 -7.59 10.96 8.80
N ALA A 8 -7.43 9.70 9.20
CA ALA A 8 -6.18 9.16 9.71
C ALA A 8 -5.05 9.28 8.68
N ALA A 9 -5.28 8.82 7.44
CA ALA A 9 -4.30 8.90 6.36
C ALA A 9 -3.84 10.33 6.07
N ARG A 10 -4.80 11.28 6.01
CA ARG A 10 -4.47 12.70 5.76
C ARG A 10 -3.62 13.32 6.89
N ASN A 11 -3.92 12.99 8.13
CA ASN A 11 -3.15 13.52 9.26
C ASN A 11 -1.78 12.84 9.40
N ALA A 12 -1.69 11.52 9.16
CA ALA A 12 -0.40 10.84 9.06
C ALA A 12 0.45 11.44 7.93
N GLY A 13 -0.13 11.69 6.76
CA GLY A 13 0.56 12.39 5.67
C GLY A 13 1.10 13.77 6.06
N LYS A 14 0.37 14.55 6.89
CA LYS A 14 0.90 15.82 7.43
C LYS A 14 2.09 15.59 8.35
N ILE A 15 2.12 14.49 9.11
CA ILE A 15 3.27 14.13 9.94
C ILE A 15 4.47 13.82 9.03
N LEU A 16 4.28 12.98 8.02
CA LEU A 16 5.34 12.65 7.07
C LEU A 16 5.93 13.90 6.41
N MET A 17 5.08 14.83 5.97
CA MET A 17 5.53 16.06 5.30
C MET A 17 6.34 17.03 6.18
N LYS A 18 6.32 16.88 7.52
CA LYS A 18 7.23 17.64 8.40
C LYS A 18 8.69 17.21 8.25
N TYR A 19 8.92 15.97 7.83
CA TYR A 19 10.22 15.31 7.73
C TYR A 19 10.69 15.13 6.29
N TYR A 20 9.77 15.13 5.33
CA TYR A 20 10.10 14.97 3.92
C TYR A 20 11.02 16.08 3.43
N GLN A 21 12.17 15.72 2.85
CA GLN A 21 13.21 16.66 2.40
C GLN A 21 13.70 17.62 3.50
N SER A 22 13.71 17.16 4.77
CA SER A 22 14.11 17.94 5.94
C SER A 22 15.32 17.31 6.62
N ASP A 23 16.23 18.14 7.12
CA ASP A 23 17.39 17.72 7.93
C ASP A 23 16.99 17.09 9.28
N LYS A 24 15.71 17.13 9.64
CA LYS A 24 15.17 16.55 10.88
C LYS A 24 14.84 15.06 10.77
N ASN A 25 14.97 14.48 9.59
CA ASN A 25 14.62 13.08 9.37
C ASN A 25 15.78 12.17 9.79
N GLU A 26 15.71 11.62 10.99
CA GLU A 26 16.69 10.63 11.47
C GLU A 26 16.36 9.27 10.88
N VAL A 27 17.34 8.67 10.21
CA VAL A 27 17.23 7.34 9.58
C VAL A 27 17.92 6.29 10.45
N LYS A 28 17.22 5.21 10.73
CA LYS A 28 17.77 4.00 11.38
C LYS A 28 17.59 2.80 10.46
N MET A 29 18.40 1.77 10.63
CA MET A 29 18.29 0.53 9.86
C MET A 29 17.64 -0.55 10.73
N LYS A 30 16.48 -1.09 10.33
CA LYS A 30 15.84 -2.27 10.97
C LYS A 30 16.51 -3.57 10.53
N GLY A 31 17.20 -3.59 9.40
CA GLY A 31 17.86 -4.75 8.82
C GLY A 31 18.64 -4.39 7.56
N VAL A 32 19.10 -5.40 6.83
CA VAL A 32 19.80 -5.18 5.56
C VAL A 32 18.83 -4.53 4.57
N ASP A 33 19.21 -3.34 4.09
CA ASP A 33 18.44 -2.56 3.10
C ASP A 33 16.98 -2.23 3.52
N ASN A 34 16.72 -2.16 4.85
CA ASN A 34 15.42 -1.84 5.43
C ASN A 34 15.53 -0.64 6.38
N PRO A 35 15.48 0.60 5.86
CA PRO A 35 15.51 1.81 6.67
C PRO A 35 14.16 2.07 7.34
N VAL A 36 14.19 2.73 8.49
CA VAL A 36 13.06 3.34 9.18
C VAL A 36 13.43 4.76 9.58
N THR A 37 12.50 5.66 9.55
CA THR A 37 12.72 7.04 9.95
C THR A 37 11.89 7.40 11.18
N ILE A 38 12.18 8.55 11.78
CA ILE A 38 11.34 9.10 12.85
C ILE A 38 9.92 9.38 12.34
N ALA A 39 9.78 9.70 11.04
CA ALA A 39 8.49 9.95 10.41
C ALA A 39 7.60 8.71 10.40
N ASP A 40 8.15 7.52 10.08
CA ASP A 40 7.44 6.24 10.14
C ASP A 40 6.85 6.02 11.53
N ASN A 41 7.70 6.14 12.56
CA ASN A 41 7.30 5.88 13.95
C ASN A 41 6.25 6.88 14.47
N GLU A 42 6.39 8.19 14.17
CA GLU A 42 5.38 9.18 14.56
C GLU A 42 4.06 8.97 13.84
N ALA A 43 4.10 8.62 12.55
CA ALA A 43 2.90 8.32 11.78
C ALA A 43 2.21 7.06 12.30
N ASP A 44 2.96 5.98 12.58
CA ASP A 44 2.44 4.74 13.16
C ASP A 44 1.75 4.99 14.50
N GLN A 45 2.44 5.67 15.42
CA GLN A 45 1.87 5.99 16.74
C GLN A 45 0.57 6.80 16.62
N TYR A 46 0.53 7.78 15.72
CA TYR A 46 -0.67 8.56 15.47
C TYR A 46 -1.81 7.69 14.94
N LEU A 47 -1.53 6.86 13.90
CA LEU A 47 -2.53 5.98 13.27
C LEU A 47 -3.10 4.99 14.27
N CYS A 48 -2.24 4.33 15.06
CA CYS A 48 -2.65 3.40 16.09
C CYS A 48 -3.54 4.08 17.14
N ASN A 49 -3.09 5.20 17.71
CA ASN A 49 -3.85 5.92 18.75
C ASN A 49 -5.20 6.41 18.21
N PHE A 50 -5.26 6.91 16.98
CA PHE A 50 -6.49 7.43 16.39
C PHE A 50 -7.48 6.31 16.08
N LEU A 51 -7.05 5.28 15.32
CA LEU A 51 -7.94 4.21 14.87
C LEU A 51 -8.35 3.29 16.03
N MET A 52 -7.42 2.89 16.90
CA MET A 52 -7.75 2.06 18.05
C MET A 52 -8.51 2.83 19.14
N GLY A 53 -8.36 4.17 19.19
CA GLY A 53 -9.19 5.02 20.04
C GLY A 53 -10.66 5.05 19.59
N GLU A 54 -10.93 5.06 18.28
CA GLU A 54 -12.30 4.99 17.75
C GLU A 54 -12.85 3.55 17.73
N PHE A 55 -11.99 2.55 17.49
CA PHE A 55 -12.37 1.13 17.34
C PHE A 55 -11.59 0.22 18.31
N PRO A 56 -11.79 0.35 19.63
CA PRO A 56 -10.94 -0.30 20.64
C PRO A 56 -11.04 -1.83 20.68
N ASN A 57 -12.04 -2.41 20.01
CA ASN A 57 -12.24 -3.86 19.95
C ASN A 57 -11.67 -4.48 18.66
N ASP A 58 -11.15 -3.69 17.73
CA ASP A 58 -10.56 -4.19 16.49
C ASP A 58 -9.12 -4.70 16.75
N GLY A 59 -8.58 -5.50 15.87
CA GLY A 59 -7.17 -5.88 15.87
C GLY A 59 -6.32 -4.83 15.16
N TRP A 60 -5.03 -4.84 15.44
CA TRP A 60 -4.03 -3.95 14.85
C TRP A 60 -2.85 -4.74 14.30
N LEU A 61 -2.49 -4.49 13.06
CA LEU A 61 -1.27 -4.95 12.41
C LEU A 61 -0.62 -3.77 11.68
N SER A 62 0.64 -3.49 11.98
CA SER A 62 1.40 -2.44 11.31
C SER A 62 2.82 -2.89 11.06
N GLU A 63 3.49 -2.27 10.08
CA GLU A 63 4.91 -2.52 9.81
C GLU A 63 5.80 -2.11 11.00
N GLU A 64 5.44 -1.05 11.71
CA GLU A 64 6.28 -0.43 12.73
C GLU A 64 5.96 -0.90 14.16
N THR A 65 4.78 -1.42 14.39
CA THR A 65 4.35 -1.93 15.70
C THR A 65 4.70 -3.41 15.85
N VAL A 66 5.28 -3.79 17.00
CA VAL A 66 5.53 -5.21 17.32
C VAL A 66 4.20 -5.97 17.39
N ASP A 67 4.07 -6.99 16.56
CA ASP A 67 2.88 -7.83 16.52
C ASP A 67 2.78 -8.74 17.76
N THR A 68 1.68 -8.62 18.53
CA THR A 68 1.40 -9.45 19.70
C THR A 68 0.60 -10.71 19.37
N GLU A 69 0.21 -10.89 18.12
CA GLU A 69 -0.67 -11.95 17.63
C GLU A 69 -2.10 -11.91 18.22
N GLU A 70 -2.45 -10.97 19.10
CA GLU A 70 -3.81 -10.84 19.66
C GLU A 70 -4.86 -10.57 18.59
N ARG A 71 -4.46 -9.90 17.49
CA ARG A 71 -5.30 -9.63 16.31
C ARG A 71 -5.83 -10.90 15.66
N LEU A 72 -5.15 -12.04 15.81
CA LEU A 72 -5.57 -13.32 15.22
C LEU A 72 -6.90 -13.84 15.80
N ASN A 73 -7.30 -13.33 16.98
CA ASN A 73 -8.56 -13.63 17.61
C ASN A 73 -9.67 -12.61 17.28
N ARG A 74 -9.41 -11.72 16.30
CA ARG A 74 -10.34 -10.66 15.91
C ARG A 74 -10.82 -10.85 14.49
N ASP A 75 -12.13 -10.73 14.27
CA ASP A 75 -12.73 -10.70 12.94
C ASP A 75 -12.45 -9.37 12.20
N ARG A 76 -12.23 -8.30 12.94
CA ARG A 76 -12.06 -6.92 12.48
C ARG A 76 -10.63 -6.49 12.76
N VAL A 77 -9.86 -6.14 11.72
CA VAL A 77 -8.43 -5.82 11.87
C VAL A 77 -8.05 -4.66 10.97
N TRP A 78 -7.35 -3.68 11.51
CA TRP A 78 -6.64 -2.65 10.78
C TRP A 78 -5.26 -3.17 10.38
N ILE A 79 -4.92 -3.06 9.10
CA ILE A 79 -3.62 -3.45 8.54
C ILE A 79 -3.01 -2.22 7.88
N VAL A 80 -1.88 -1.75 8.42
CA VAL A 80 -1.38 -0.40 8.15
C VAL A 80 0.10 -0.41 7.79
N ASP A 81 0.47 0.35 6.78
CA ASP A 81 1.81 0.82 6.55
C ASP A 81 1.82 2.35 6.67
N PRO A 82 2.46 2.91 7.70
CA PRO A 82 2.48 4.36 7.91
C PRO A 82 3.27 5.12 6.85
N LEU A 83 4.27 4.48 6.22
CA LEU A 83 5.11 5.05 5.18
C LEU A 83 5.61 3.97 4.21
N ASP A 84 4.73 3.45 3.36
CA ASP A 84 5.18 2.59 2.26
C ASP A 84 6.01 3.40 1.26
N GLY A 85 7.25 2.97 1.04
CA GLY A 85 8.23 3.67 0.23
C GLY A 85 9.23 4.52 1.03
N THR A 86 9.67 4.04 2.20
CA THR A 86 10.65 4.73 3.07
C THR A 86 11.94 5.09 2.34
N LYS A 87 12.41 4.26 1.41
CA LYS A 87 13.59 4.57 0.58
C LYS A 87 13.36 5.80 -0.30
N GLU A 88 12.23 5.85 -0.97
CA GLU A 88 11.84 6.98 -1.80
C GLU A 88 11.68 8.25 -0.98
N PHE A 89 11.08 8.13 0.20
CA PHE A 89 10.95 9.22 1.14
C PHE A 89 12.32 9.82 1.52
N ILE A 90 13.28 8.96 1.88
CA ILE A 90 14.66 9.38 2.21
C ILE A 90 15.37 10.01 1.00
N GLU A 91 15.17 9.46 -0.20
CA GLU A 91 15.74 9.96 -1.44
C GLU A 91 15.06 11.24 -1.94
N GLY A 92 13.99 11.73 -1.29
CA GLY A 92 13.23 12.91 -1.71
C GLY A 92 12.39 12.69 -2.97
N ILE A 93 12.04 11.43 -3.26
CA ILE A 93 11.23 11.04 -4.43
C ILE A 93 9.77 10.94 -3.99
N PRO A 94 8.81 11.55 -4.73
CA PRO A 94 7.41 11.63 -4.33
C PRO A 94 6.63 10.31 -4.57
N HIS A 95 7.28 9.15 -4.38
CA HIS A 95 6.68 7.84 -4.57
C HIS A 95 6.59 7.08 -3.26
N PHE A 96 5.84 7.65 -2.31
CA PHE A 96 5.52 7.01 -1.03
C PHE A 96 4.08 7.32 -0.63
N ALA A 97 3.52 6.50 0.24
CA ALA A 97 2.13 6.66 0.65
C ALA A 97 1.88 6.14 2.07
N VAL A 98 0.86 6.69 2.73
CA VAL A 98 0.19 6.06 3.87
C VAL A 98 -0.78 5.02 3.33
N SER A 99 -0.68 3.78 3.79
CA SER A 99 -1.54 2.66 3.40
C SER A 99 -2.36 2.19 4.60
N ILE A 100 -3.69 2.19 4.49
CA ILE A 100 -4.62 1.75 5.54
C ILE A 100 -5.62 0.78 4.95
N GLY A 101 -5.50 -0.50 5.27
CA GLY A 101 -6.48 -1.53 5.00
C GLY A 101 -7.33 -1.82 6.23
N PHE A 102 -8.61 -2.10 6.04
CA PHE A 102 -9.48 -2.64 7.06
C PHE A 102 -10.07 -3.96 6.60
N VAL A 103 -9.87 -4.99 7.39
CA VAL A 103 -10.20 -6.38 7.09
C VAL A 103 -11.35 -6.85 7.98
N TYR A 104 -12.28 -7.55 7.37
CA TYR A 104 -13.32 -8.30 8.08
C TYR A 104 -13.25 -9.78 7.70
N LYS A 105 -12.97 -10.64 8.68
CA LYS A 105 -12.85 -12.11 8.50
C LYS A 105 -11.88 -12.51 7.38
N GLY A 106 -10.73 -11.86 7.33
CA GLY A 106 -9.68 -12.13 6.36
C GLY A 106 -9.86 -11.49 4.99
N GLU A 107 -10.96 -10.75 4.75
CA GLU A 107 -11.20 -10.04 3.49
C GLU A 107 -11.05 -8.52 3.65
N PRO A 108 -10.35 -7.83 2.76
CA PRO A 108 -10.26 -6.37 2.80
C PRO A 108 -11.63 -5.77 2.42
N VAL A 109 -12.13 -4.87 3.26
CA VAL A 109 -13.44 -4.23 3.08
C VAL A 109 -13.38 -2.71 3.02
N VAL A 110 -12.26 -2.11 3.46
CA VAL A 110 -11.91 -0.71 3.25
C VAL A 110 -10.44 -0.64 2.85
N GLY A 111 -10.13 0.18 1.85
CA GLY A 111 -8.77 0.53 1.46
C GLY A 111 -8.62 2.04 1.31
N VAL A 112 -7.58 2.60 1.93
CA VAL A 112 -7.19 4.00 1.76
C VAL A 112 -5.70 4.06 1.54
N ILE A 113 -5.28 4.70 0.44
CA ILE A 113 -3.88 4.99 0.13
C ILE A 113 -3.77 6.48 -0.14
N TYR A 114 -2.87 7.15 0.57
CA TYR A 114 -2.70 8.59 0.47
C TYR A 114 -1.24 8.97 0.21
N ASN A 115 -0.97 9.57 -0.94
CA ASN A 115 0.30 10.21 -1.22
C ASN A 115 0.22 11.69 -0.83
N PRO A 116 0.95 12.12 0.22
CA PRO A 116 0.83 13.50 0.72
C PRO A 116 1.58 14.54 -0.12
N VAL A 117 2.49 14.12 -1.01
CA VAL A 117 3.23 15.05 -1.89
C VAL A 117 2.35 15.50 -3.04
N THR A 118 1.62 14.58 -3.66
CA THR A 118 0.72 14.84 -4.80
C THR A 118 -0.71 15.18 -4.35
N ASP A 119 -1.01 15.06 -3.04
CA ASP A 119 -2.33 15.16 -2.43
C ASP A 119 -3.37 14.22 -3.08
N GLU A 120 -2.93 13.00 -3.40
CA GLU A 120 -3.78 11.97 -4.00
C GLU A 120 -4.31 11.01 -2.92
N MET A 121 -5.62 11.05 -2.71
CA MET A 121 -6.35 10.19 -1.78
C MET A 121 -7.17 9.16 -2.55
N PHE A 122 -6.64 7.95 -2.66
CA PHE A 122 -7.38 6.79 -3.17
C PHE A 122 -8.14 6.14 -2.03
N SER A 123 -9.40 5.84 -2.25
CA SER A 123 -10.25 5.27 -1.19
C SER A 123 -11.33 4.37 -1.75
N SER A 124 -11.57 3.24 -1.09
CA SER A 124 -12.61 2.27 -1.44
C SER A 124 -13.29 1.72 -0.19
N GLN A 125 -14.50 1.24 -0.40
CA GLN A 125 -15.24 0.41 0.52
C GLN A 125 -15.97 -0.66 -0.29
N LYS A 126 -15.98 -1.90 0.22
CA LYS A 126 -16.60 -3.05 -0.45
C LYS A 126 -18.01 -2.73 -0.94
N GLY A 127 -18.24 -2.92 -2.25
CA GLY A 127 -19.51 -2.64 -2.95
C GLY A 127 -19.77 -1.15 -3.24
N LYS A 128 -18.81 -0.26 -3.05
CA LYS A 128 -18.99 1.19 -3.30
C LYS A 128 -18.11 1.74 -4.42
N GLY A 129 -17.15 0.94 -4.93
CA GLY A 129 -16.18 1.36 -5.93
C GLY A 129 -15.03 2.17 -5.34
N VAL A 130 -14.20 2.71 -6.22
CA VAL A 130 -12.98 3.46 -5.88
C VAL A 130 -13.12 4.93 -6.23
N TYR A 131 -12.50 5.77 -5.40
CA TYR A 131 -12.51 7.22 -5.55
C TYR A 131 -11.10 7.78 -5.39
N LEU A 132 -10.66 8.58 -6.35
CA LEU A 132 -9.49 9.46 -6.25
C LEU A 132 -9.95 10.88 -5.96
N ASN A 133 -9.57 11.41 -4.81
CA ASN A 133 -9.96 12.75 -4.36
C ASN A 133 -11.49 13.02 -4.46
N GLY A 134 -12.31 11.99 -4.21
CA GLY A 134 -13.76 12.05 -4.26
C GLY A 134 -14.37 11.81 -5.65
N ASN A 135 -13.58 11.72 -6.70
CA ASN A 135 -14.04 11.38 -8.06
C ASN A 135 -13.94 9.86 -8.26
N LYS A 136 -15.02 9.26 -8.76
CA LYS A 136 -15.05 7.82 -9.02
C LYS A 136 -14.10 7.47 -10.15
N VAL A 137 -13.29 6.42 -9.95
CA VAL A 137 -12.33 5.89 -10.92
C VAL A 137 -12.54 4.39 -11.12
N ILE A 138 -12.00 3.84 -12.20
CA ILE A 138 -12.01 2.42 -12.55
C ILE A 138 -10.67 2.04 -13.15
N VAL A 139 -10.34 0.76 -13.13
CA VAL A 139 -9.14 0.25 -13.81
C VAL A 139 -9.20 0.50 -15.33
N SER A 140 -8.04 0.53 -15.96
CA SER A 140 -7.93 0.59 -17.42
C SER A 140 -8.68 -0.57 -18.06
N GLN A 141 -9.27 -0.32 -19.23
CA GLN A 141 -10.03 -1.31 -20.01
C GLN A 141 -9.19 -2.00 -21.10
N LYS A 142 -7.87 -1.73 -21.15
CA LYS A 142 -6.97 -2.43 -22.06
C LYS A 142 -6.80 -3.88 -21.61
N ASN A 143 -6.75 -4.79 -22.58
CA ASN A 143 -6.74 -6.23 -22.36
C ASN A 143 -5.63 -6.99 -23.11
N HIS A 144 -4.70 -6.27 -23.74
CA HIS A 144 -3.54 -6.85 -24.41
C HIS A 144 -2.25 -6.40 -23.73
N LEU A 145 -1.36 -7.33 -23.39
CA LEU A 145 -0.10 -7.04 -22.70
C LEU A 145 0.77 -6.02 -23.47
N ILE A 146 0.88 -6.18 -24.79
CA ILE A 146 1.70 -5.32 -25.64
C ILE A 146 1.22 -3.85 -25.66
N ASP A 147 -0.04 -3.61 -25.33
CA ASP A 147 -0.63 -2.26 -25.24
C ASP A 147 -0.63 -1.73 -23.79
N SER A 148 -0.21 -2.56 -22.84
CA SER A 148 -0.28 -2.28 -21.41
C SER A 148 1.02 -1.68 -20.88
N SER A 149 0.89 -0.69 -20.01
CA SER A 149 1.98 -0.14 -19.22
C SER A 149 1.97 -0.83 -17.84
N ILE A 150 3.13 -1.37 -17.44
CA ILE A 150 3.30 -2.04 -16.16
C ILE A 150 4.08 -1.17 -15.17
N THR A 151 3.66 -1.17 -13.90
CA THR A 151 4.44 -0.59 -12.80
C THR A 151 5.19 -1.68 -12.04
N VAL A 152 6.47 -1.44 -11.78
CA VAL A 152 7.37 -2.40 -11.13
C VAL A 152 8.17 -1.73 -10.01
N SER A 153 8.81 -2.53 -9.17
CA SER A 153 9.71 -2.00 -8.14
C SER A 153 10.94 -1.32 -8.75
N ARG A 154 11.29 -0.13 -8.26
CA ARG A 154 12.53 0.58 -8.64
C ARG A 154 13.77 -0.27 -8.34
N SER A 155 13.78 -0.99 -7.22
CA SER A 155 14.89 -1.86 -6.83
C SER A 155 15.02 -3.07 -7.77
N GLU A 156 13.91 -3.73 -8.12
CA GLU A 156 13.89 -4.83 -9.09
C GLU A 156 14.34 -4.36 -10.47
N PHE A 157 13.87 -3.18 -10.91
CA PHE A 157 14.26 -2.59 -12.18
C PHE A 157 15.77 -2.26 -12.23
N LYS A 158 16.33 -1.68 -11.15
CA LYS A 158 17.78 -1.41 -11.04
C LYS A 158 18.64 -2.68 -11.11
N ARG A 159 18.11 -3.83 -10.68
CA ARG A 159 18.77 -5.14 -10.77
C ARG A 159 18.55 -5.84 -12.13
N ASN A 160 17.93 -5.16 -13.11
CA ASN A 160 17.61 -5.69 -14.43
C ASN A 160 16.69 -6.94 -14.42
N GLU A 161 15.91 -7.14 -13.36
CA GLU A 161 15.02 -8.30 -13.23
C GLU A 161 13.85 -8.26 -14.22
N TRP A 162 13.53 -7.07 -14.75
CA TRP A 162 12.46 -6.84 -15.71
C TRP A 162 12.94 -6.79 -17.19
N GLU A 163 14.25 -6.85 -17.43
CA GLU A 163 14.82 -6.83 -18.81
C GLU A 163 14.28 -7.95 -19.70
N PRO A 164 14.15 -9.22 -19.23
CA PRO A 164 13.60 -10.31 -20.04
C PRO A 164 12.20 -10.04 -20.60
N PHE A 165 11.43 -9.18 -19.95
CA PHE A 165 10.04 -8.87 -20.27
C PHE A 165 9.88 -7.54 -21.03
N SER A 166 10.97 -6.90 -21.44
CA SER A 166 10.97 -5.54 -22.02
C SER A 166 10.14 -5.42 -23.30
N ASN A 167 9.99 -6.50 -24.06
CA ASN A 167 9.22 -6.54 -25.29
C ASN A 167 7.77 -6.99 -25.12
N ASP A 168 7.35 -7.39 -23.92
CA ASP A 168 6.01 -7.92 -23.66
C ASP A 168 4.99 -6.81 -23.34
N PHE A 169 5.49 -5.63 -22.96
CA PHE A 169 4.68 -4.50 -22.51
C PHE A 169 4.94 -3.25 -23.36
N LYS A 170 3.95 -2.36 -23.41
CA LYS A 170 4.12 -1.04 -24.00
C LYS A 170 5.21 -0.24 -23.29
N SER A 171 5.24 -0.30 -21.97
CA SER A 171 6.28 0.33 -21.16
C SER A 171 6.39 -0.33 -19.78
N ILE A 172 7.61 -0.36 -19.23
CA ILE A 172 7.91 -0.79 -17.89
C ILE A 172 8.29 0.45 -17.07
N ASN A 173 7.54 0.74 -16.00
CA ASN A 173 7.64 1.98 -15.25
C ASN A 173 8.08 1.70 -13.82
N PRO A 174 9.34 2.00 -13.44
CA PRO A 174 9.83 1.82 -12.08
C PRO A 174 9.30 2.93 -11.16
N ILE A 175 8.37 2.56 -10.28
CA ILE A 175 7.74 3.45 -9.30
C ILE A 175 8.02 2.90 -7.90
N GLY A 176 8.29 3.78 -6.93
CA GLY A 176 8.40 3.43 -5.52
C GLY A 176 7.05 3.14 -4.88
N SER A 177 7.06 2.63 -3.64
CA SER A 177 5.86 2.25 -2.91
C SER A 177 5.02 1.16 -3.60
N VAL A 178 4.74 0.09 -2.93
CA VAL A 178 3.84 -0.98 -3.44
C VAL A 178 2.40 -0.50 -3.41
N ALA A 179 1.98 0.08 -2.29
CA ALA A 179 0.63 0.60 -2.12
C ALA A 179 0.31 1.68 -3.16
N TYR A 180 1.23 2.63 -3.39
CA TYR A 180 1.01 3.69 -4.37
C TYR A 180 0.88 3.14 -5.80
N LYS A 181 1.71 2.15 -6.20
CA LYS A 181 1.56 1.47 -7.51
C LYS A 181 0.18 0.81 -7.67
N LEU A 182 -0.30 0.12 -6.63
CA LEU A 182 -1.63 -0.50 -6.62
C LEU A 182 -2.74 0.55 -6.73
N ALA A 183 -2.58 1.69 -6.06
CA ALA A 183 -3.51 2.81 -6.15
C ALA A 183 -3.58 3.40 -7.57
N LEU A 184 -2.43 3.61 -8.22
CA LEU A 184 -2.36 4.09 -9.61
C LEU A 184 -3.03 3.11 -10.60
N VAL A 185 -2.83 1.80 -10.41
CA VAL A 185 -3.51 0.78 -11.22
C VAL A 185 -5.02 0.83 -10.98
N SER A 186 -5.48 1.00 -9.74
CA SER A 186 -6.91 1.10 -9.43
C SER A 186 -7.60 2.31 -10.07
N ALA A 187 -6.83 3.36 -10.39
CA ALA A 187 -7.30 4.56 -11.08
C ALA A 187 -7.16 4.50 -12.61
N GLY A 188 -6.61 3.39 -13.15
CA GLY A 188 -6.43 3.21 -14.59
C GLY A 188 -5.25 3.98 -15.19
N GLU A 189 -4.35 4.54 -14.34
CA GLU A 189 -3.12 5.21 -14.79
C GLU A 189 -2.12 4.21 -15.40
N TYR A 190 -2.13 3.00 -14.88
CA TYR A 190 -1.40 1.84 -15.39
C TYR A 190 -2.31 0.64 -15.47
N GLU A 191 -2.01 -0.29 -16.36
CA GLU A 191 -2.80 -1.50 -16.56
C GLU A 191 -2.42 -2.60 -15.58
N ILE A 192 -1.13 -2.68 -15.22
CA ILE A 192 -0.59 -3.81 -14.47
C ILE A 192 0.36 -3.31 -13.38
N PHE A 193 0.26 -3.94 -12.21
CA PHE A 193 1.31 -4.00 -11.20
C PHE A 193 1.81 -5.43 -11.11
N ALA A 194 3.13 -5.62 -11.04
CA ALA A 194 3.71 -6.89 -10.69
C ALA A 194 4.98 -6.71 -9.85
N THR A 195 5.27 -7.70 -9.02
CA THR A 195 6.48 -7.76 -8.19
C THR A 195 6.96 -9.20 -8.06
N ILE A 196 8.26 -9.39 -8.10
CA ILE A 196 8.92 -10.69 -7.96
C ILE A 196 9.22 -10.96 -6.48
N ALA A 197 9.49 -9.90 -5.72
CA ALA A 197 9.81 -10.01 -4.30
C ALA A 197 8.57 -10.23 -3.43
N PRO A 198 8.65 -11.05 -2.38
CA PRO A 198 7.59 -11.20 -1.39
C PRO A 198 7.14 -9.85 -0.80
N LYS A 199 5.87 -9.76 -0.41
CA LYS A 199 5.25 -8.56 0.18
C LYS A 199 4.58 -8.91 1.49
N ASN A 200 4.62 -7.98 2.44
CA ASN A 200 3.83 -8.12 3.66
C ASN A 200 2.37 -7.71 3.44
N GLU A 201 1.51 -8.15 4.34
CA GLU A 201 0.09 -7.82 4.27
C GLU A 201 -0.17 -6.30 4.25
N TRP A 202 0.61 -5.51 4.98
CA TRP A 202 0.46 -4.06 5.05
C TRP A 202 0.82 -3.33 3.77
N ASP A 203 1.74 -3.90 2.94
CA ASP A 203 2.10 -3.35 1.63
C ASP A 203 0.92 -3.42 0.63
N ILE A 204 0.05 -4.45 0.78
CA ILE A 204 -0.87 -4.84 -0.29
C ILE A 204 -2.35 -4.80 0.08
N CYS A 205 -2.71 -4.85 1.38
CA CYS A 205 -4.10 -5.01 1.82
C CYS A 205 -5.02 -3.88 1.32
N ALA A 206 -4.61 -2.62 1.48
CA ALA A 206 -5.39 -1.49 1.00
C ALA A 206 -5.50 -1.49 -0.53
N GLY A 207 -4.40 -1.82 -1.22
CA GLY A 207 -4.34 -1.90 -2.69
C GLY A 207 -5.24 -2.99 -3.28
N ASP A 208 -5.30 -4.18 -2.63
CA ASP A 208 -6.23 -5.24 -3.03
C ASP A 208 -7.69 -4.76 -2.99
N CYS A 209 -8.08 -4.08 -1.90
CA CYS A 209 -9.42 -3.50 -1.81
C CYS A 209 -9.68 -2.49 -2.93
N LEU A 210 -8.72 -1.60 -3.23
CA LEU A 210 -8.85 -0.62 -4.30
C LEU A 210 -9.00 -1.31 -5.66
N ILE A 211 -8.11 -2.24 -6.02
CA ILE A 211 -8.13 -2.92 -7.32
C ILE A 211 -9.43 -3.71 -7.50
N SER A 212 -9.83 -4.49 -6.49
CA SER A 212 -11.05 -5.28 -6.53
C SER A 212 -12.30 -4.41 -6.73
N GLU A 213 -12.39 -3.28 -6.03
CA GLU A 213 -13.52 -2.35 -6.12
C GLU A 213 -13.49 -1.50 -7.40
N ALA A 214 -12.33 -1.33 -8.04
CA ALA A 214 -12.20 -0.67 -9.34
C ALA A 214 -12.56 -1.57 -10.54
N GLY A 215 -12.86 -2.85 -10.29
CA GLY A 215 -13.17 -3.86 -11.32
C GLY A 215 -11.92 -4.57 -11.87
N GLY A 216 -10.78 -4.44 -11.20
CA GLY A 216 -9.55 -5.18 -11.51
C GLY A 216 -9.47 -6.54 -10.82
N VAL A 217 -8.35 -7.23 -11.02
CA VAL A 217 -8.06 -8.53 -10.41
C VAL A 217 -6.76 -8.43 -9.63
N PHE A 218 -6.80 -8.82 -8.35
CA PHE A 218 -5.64 -8.91 -7.48
C PHE A 218 -5.48 -10.34 -6.97
N LYS A 219 -4.35 -10.97 -7.29
CA LYS A 219 -4.09 -12.38 -6.96
C LYS A 219 -2.61 -12.71 -7.09
N THR A 220 -2.21 -13.85 -6.54
CA THR A 220 -0.87 -14.39 -6.78
C THR A 220 -0.76 -14.98 -8.18
N ILE A 221 0.48 -15.18 -8.67
CA ILE A 221 0.75 -15.80 -9.97
C ILE A 221 0.15 -17.23 -10.07
N ASN A 222 -0.05 -17.90 -8.93
CA ASN A 222 -0.70 -19.21 -8.85
C ASN A 222 -2.24 -19.12 -8.81
N ASP A 223 -2.81 -17.99 -9.18
CA ASP A 223 -4.27 -17.75 -9.22
C ASP A 223 -4.97 -17.86 -7.86
N LYS A 224 -4.24 -17.60 -6.77
CA LYS A 224 -4.80 -17.68 -5.41
C LYS A 224 -5.19 -16.28 -4.93
N LYS A 225 -6.38 -16.20 -4.34
CA LYS A 225 -6.82 -15.04 -3.56
C LYS A 225 -6.00 -14.96 -2.27
N ILE A 226 -5.60 -13.75 -1.90
CA ILE A 226 -4.91 -13.50 -0.64
C ILE A 226 -5.93 -13.39 0.49
N ILE A 227 -5.64 -14.04 1.61
CA ILE A 227 -6.41 -13.94 2.84
C ILE A 227 -5.53 -13.23 3.86
N TYR A 228 -6.05 -12.19 4.44
CA TYR A 228 -5.34 -11.30 5.36
C TYR A 228 -5.53 -11.71 6.82
N ASN A 229 -4.80 -11.03 7.71
CA ASN A 229 -4.74 -11.31 9.15
C ASN A 229 -4.17 -12.71 9.45
N GLN A 230 -3.14 -13.10 8.71
CA GLN A 230 -2.47 -14.39 8.91
C GLN A 230 -1.36 -14.26 9.97
N LYS A 231 -1.06 -15.36 10.67
CA LYS A 231 0.08 -15.43 11.60
C LYS A 231 1.41 -15.09 10.90
N LYS A 232 1.59 -15.56 9.66
CA LYS A 232 2.71 -15.19 8.80
C LYS A 232 2.23 -14.10 7.85
N THR A 233 2.65 -12.86 8.10
CA THR A 233 2.24 -11.69 7.33
C THR A 233 2.88 -11.60 5.94
N LEU A 234 3.99 -12.32 5.72
CA LEU A 234 4.71 -12.32 4.46
C LEU A 234 4.03 -13.24 3.43
N VAL A 235 3.50 -12.65 2.37
CA VAL A 235 2.99 -13.32 1.18
C VAL A 235 4.19 -13.64 0.29
N THR A 236 4.54 -14.92 0.21
CA THR A 236 5.74 -15.40 -0.50
C THR A 236 5.51 -15.72 -1.97
N ASP A 237 4.26 -15.90 -2.37
CA ASP A 237 3.92 -16.07 -3.78
C ASP A 237 4.06 -14.73 -4.52
N THR A 238 4.60 -14.76 -5.73
CA THR A 238 4.69 -13.58 -6.63
C THR A 238 3.28 -13.01 -6.90
N ILE A 239 3.16 -11.70 -6.93
CA ILE A 239 1.91 -10.97 -7.20
C ILE A 239 2.03 -10.22 -8.52
#